data_c7200b9ef1d38d54e2f955e9c90690ed
#
_entry.id   c7200b9ef1d38d54e2f955e9c90690ed
#
_cell.length_a   1.000
_cell.length_b   1.000
_cell.length_c   1.000
_cell.angle_alpha   90.00
_cell.angle_beta   90.00
_cell.angle_gamma   90.00
#
_symmetry.space_group_name_H-M   'P 1'
#
loop_
_entity.id
_entity.type
_entity.pdbx_description
1 polymer ?
#
loop_
_entity_poly.entity_id
_entity_poly.type
_entity_poly.pdbx_seq_one_letter_code
_entity_poly.pdbx_strand_id
1 'polypeptide(L)'
;MACAAALASIEAIEEEGLLENAIRLEMYFLPRLAQMLAEHPIVGDVRCKGCLMGVELVKDRLSKEPFTEAGEFIYKEAFRRGLAWIPAGHILRMSPPIVMDLDVAAKCMDIIDEAIGEAERHFGYSR
;
A
#
# COMPACT_ATOMS: atom_id res chain seq x y z
N MET A 1 24.95 -7.36 -21.88
CA MET A 1 24.68 -6.63 -20.62
C MET A 1 23.31 -7.00 -20.02
N ALA A 2 22.19 -6.85 -20.74
CA ALA A 2 20.84 -7.17 -20.25
C ALA A 2 20.67 -8.63 -19.78
N CYS A 3 21.17 -9.62 -20.51
CA CYS A 3 21.09 -11.03 -20.09
C CYS A 3 21.87 -11.32 -18.80
N ALA A 4 23.04 -10.69 -18.62
CA ALA A 4 23.82 -10.85 -17.39
C ALA A 4 23.09 -10.24 -16.19
N ALA A 5 22.46 -9.08 -16.35
CA ALA A 5 21.65 -8.45 -15.30
C ALA A 5 20.41 -9.30 -14.96
N ALA A 6 19.76 -9.90 -15.96
CA ALA A 6 18.62 -10.79 -15.74
C ALA A 6 19.01 -12.05 -14.96
N LEU A 7 20.13 -12.68 -15.31
CA LEU A 7 20.66 -13.85 -14.58
C LEU A 7 20.99 -13.48 -13.14
N ALA A 8 21.72 -12.40 -12.90
CA ALA A 8 22.06 -11.93 -11.56
C ALA A 8 20.82 -11.62 -10.70
N SER A 9 19.75 -11.08 -11.32
CA SER A 9 18.49 -10.83 -10.61
C SER A 9 17.79 -12.14 -10.20
N ILE A 10 17.79 -13.16 -11.05
CA ILE A 10 17.21 -14.47 -10.74
C ILE A 10 18.01 -15.16 -9.64
N GLU A 11 19.35 -15.15 -9.76
CA GLU A 11 20.25 -15.69 -8.73
C GLU A 11 20.04 -15.03 -7.38
N ALA A 12 19.94 -13.69 -7.32
CA ALA A 12 19.67 -12.96 -6.09
C ALA A 12 18.32 -13.32 -5.46
N ILE A 13 17.26 -13.50 -6.27
CA ILE A 13 15.95 -13.93 -5.77
C ILE A 13 16.03 -15.29 -5.07
N GLU A 14 16.78 -16.22 -5.65
CA GLU A 14 16.95 -17.57 -5.11
C GLU A 14 17.89 -17.58 -3.90
N GLU A 15 19.07 -16.97 -4.01
CA GLU A 15 20.09 -17.00 -2.96
C GLU A 15 19.71 -16.22 -1.71
N GLU A 16 19.01 -15.10 -1.86
CA GLU A 16 18.58 -14.25 -0.75
C GLU A 16 17.20 -14.65 -0.17
N GLY A 17 16.56 -15.68 -0.70
CA GLY A 17 15.27 -16.17 -0.21
C GLY A 17 14.15 -15.12 -0.34
N LEU A 18 14.12 -14.37 -1.45
CA LEU A 18 13.24 -13.22 -1.59
C LEU A 18 11.76 -13.60 -1.75
N LEU A 19 11.44 -14.81 -2.23
CA LEU A 19 10.08 -15.31 -2.28
C LEU A 19 9.52 -15.57 -0.87
N GLU A 20 10.34 -16.13 0.00
CA GLU A 20 10.00 -16.33 1.42
C GLU A 20 9.81 -15.00 2.12
N ASN A 21 10.64 -14.00 1.82
CA ASN A 21 10.47 -12.65 2.36
C ASN A 21 9.17 -12.00 1.87
N ALA A 22 8.81 -12.17 0.61
CA ALA A 22 7.53 -11.70 0.07
C ALA A 22 6.33 -12.32 0.80
N ILE A 23 6.39 -13.61 1.14
CA ILE A 23 5.36 -14.29 1.94
C ILE A 23 5.29 -13.70 3.35
N ARG A 24 6.43 -13.45 3.99
CA ARG A 24 6.48 -12.80 5.32
C ARG A 24 5.87 -11.41 5.30
N LEU A 25 6.16 -10.64 4.27
CA LEU A 25 5.58 -9.31 4.07
C LEU A 25 4.06 -9.39 3.84
N GLU A 26 3.58 -10.34 3.03
CA GLU A 26 2.15 -10.59 2.84
C GLU A 26 1.45 -10.88 4.17
N MET A 27 2.02 -11.76 4.98
CA MET A 27 1.48 -12.11 6.30
C MET A 27 1.42 -10.90 7.25
N TYR A 28 2.29 -9.93 7.09
CA TYR A 28 2.27 -8.67 7.83
C TYR A 28 1.24 -7.68 7.25
N PHE A 29 1.22 -7.50 5.93
CA PHE A 29 0.36 -6.51 5.28
C PHE A 29 -1.12 -6.86 5.36
N LEU A 30 -1.51 -8.12 5.18
CA LEU A 30 -2.91 -8.53 5.14
C LEU A 30 -3.70 -8.10 6.39
N PRO A 31 -3.26 -8.36 7.63
CA PRO A 31 -3.96 -7.91 8.83
C PRO A 31 -4.06 -6.38 8.92
N ARG A 32 -2.99 -5.66 8.55
CA ARG A 32 -2.97 -4.20 8.56
C ARG A 32 -3.95 -3.60 7.56
N LEU A 33 -4.01 -4.16 6.35
CA LEU A 33 -4.96 -3.75 5.32
C LEU A 33 -6.40 -4.08 5.74
N ALA A 34 -6.64 -5.23 6.34
CA ALA A 34 -7.95 -5.61 6.88
C ALA A 34 -8.42 -4.64 7.99
N GLN A 35 -7.49 -4.22 8.86
CA GLN A 35 -7.75 -3.21 9.87
C GLN A 35 -8.13 -1.87 9.23
N MET A 36 -7.38 -1.39 8.24
CA MET A 36 -7.71 -0.17 7.49
C MET A 36 -9.10 -0.24 6.85
N LEU A 37 -9.46 -1.40 6.26
CA LEU A 37 -10.79 -1.62 5.70
C LEU A 37 -11.89 -1.53 6.77
N ALA A 38 -11.62 -2.00 7.99
CA ALA A 38 -12.58 -1.95 9.08
C ALA A 38 -12.75 -0.53 9.67
N GLU A 39 -11.64 0.19 9.81
CA GLU A 39 -11.59 1.46 10.54
C GLU A 39 -11.88 2.69 9.68
N HIS A 40 -11.58 2.65 8.38
CA HIS A 40 -11.70 3.81 7.49
C HIS A 40 -12.91 3.70 6.56
N PRO A 41 -13.95 4.53 6.73
CA PRO A 41 -15.15 4.51 5.89
C PRO A 41 -14.88 4.76 4.39
N ILE A 42 -13.83 5.50 4.04
CA ILE A 42 -13.44 5.73 2.64
C ILE A 42 -12.67 4.59 2.00
N VAL A 43 -12.27 3.57 2.76
CA VAL A 43 -11.64 2.36 2.21
C VAL A 43 -12.73 1.37 1.80
N GLY A 44 -12.86 1.12 0.50
CA GLY A 44 -13.90 0.27 -0.09
C GLY A 44 -13.49 -1.17 -0.31
N ASP A 45 -12.20 -1.41 -0.58
CA ASP A 45 -11.62 -2.74 -0.77
C ASP A 45 -10.12 -2.73 -0.54
N VAL A 46 -9.56 -3.88 -0.16
CA VAL A 46 -8.12 -4.07 0.02
C VAL A 46 -7.68 -5.40 -0.60
N ARG A 47 -6.54 -5.39 -1.26
CA ARG A 47 -5.98 -6.56 -1.94
C ARG A 47 -4.49 -6.64 -1.68
N CYS A 48 -3.98 -7.85 -1.46
CA CYS A 48 -2.56 -8.09 -1.26
C CYS A 48 -2.19 -9.49 -1.75
N LYS A 49 -1.09 -9.55 -2.51
CA LYS A 49 -0.42 -10.81 -2.84
C LYS A 49 1.09 -10.57 -2.85
N GLY A 50 1.78 -11.16 -1.88
CA GLY A 50 3.20 -10.85 -1.65
C GLY A 50 3.39 -9.36 -1.38
N CYS A 51 4.19 -8.72 -2.22
CA CYS A 51 4.44 -7.28 -2.19
C CYS A 51 3.53 -6.46 -3.12
N LEU A 52 2.57 -7.07 -3.80
CA LEU A 52 1.60 -6.35 -4.63
C LEU A 52 0.36 -6.03 -3.81
N MET A 53 0.12 -4.75 -3.56
CA MET A 53 -0.98 -4.30 -2.71
C MET A 53 -1.81 -3.23 -3.40
N GLY A 54 -3.09 -3.20 -3.05
CA GLY A 54 -4.01 -2.14 -3.45
C GLY A 54 -5.00 -1.81 -2.35
N VAL A 55 -5.21 -0.52 -2.13
CA VAL A 55 -6.31 0.00 -1.29
C VAL A 55 -7.20 0.82 -2.20
N GLU A 56 -8.44 0.43 -2.35
CA GLU A 56 -9.43 1.12 -3.16
C GLU A 56 -10.19 2.12 -2.30
N LEU A 57 -10.19 3.38 -2.73
CA LEU A 57 -10.86 4.47 -2.04
C LEU A 57 -12.21 4.76 -2.71
N VAL A 58 -13.25 4.83 -1.91
CA VAL A 58 -14.63 5.07 -2.35
C VAL A 58 -15.27 6.20 -1.54
N LYS A 59 -16.15 6.97 -2.17
CA LYS A 59 -16.95 7.98 -1.46
C LYS A 59 -18.01 7.34 -0.59
N ASP A 60 -18.53 6.19 -1.03
CA ASP A 60 -19.53 5.42 -0.33
C ASP A 60 -19.38 3.92 -0.64
N ARG A 61 -19.45 3.08 0.38
CA ARG A 61 -19.22 1.63 0.26
C ARG A 61 -20.33 0.87 -0.47
N LEU A 62 -21.54 1.43 -0.54
CA LEU A 62 -22.66 0.80 -1.23
C LEU A 62 -22.62 1.10 -2.72
N SER A 63 -22.43 2.36 -3.08
CA SER A 63 -22.34 2.80 -4.48
C SER A 63 -21.00 2.47 -5.11
N LYS A 64 -19.95 2.32 -4.30
CA LYS A 64 -18.55 2.16 -4.71
C LYS A 64 -18.05 3.27 -5.64
N GLU A 65 -18.59 4.48 -5.49
CA GLU A 65 -18.16 5.61 -6.29
C GLU A 65 -16.67 5.90 -6.01
N PRO A 66 -15.81 5.94 -7.06
CA PRO A 66 -14.38 6.19 -6.90
C PRO A 66 -14.08 7.54 -6.22
N PHE A 67 -13.15 7.55 -5.27
CA PHE A 67 -12.75 8.76 -4.55
C PHE A 67 -11.34 9.22 -4.97
N THR A 68 -11.23 9.71 -6.20
CA THR A 68 -9.95 10.12 -6.79
C THR A 68 -9.30 11.27 -6.03
N GLU A 69 -10.09 12.25 -5.58
CA GLU A 69 -9.60 13.41 -4.84
C GLU A 69 -8.94 12.99 -3.51
N ALA A 70 -9.52 11.99 -2.84
CA ALA A 70 -8.91 11.42 -1.63
C ALA A 70 -7.59 10.71 -1.95
N GLY A 71 -7.53 9.97 -3.06
CA GLY A 71 -6.29 9.31 -3.50
C GLY A 71 -5.15 10.29 -3.74
N GLU A 72 -5.43 11.41 -4.39
CA GLU A 72 -4.44 12.47 -4.60
C GLU A 72 -4.01 13.15 -3.29
N PHE A 73 -4.95 13.39 -2.39
CA PHE A 73 -4.67 13.98 -1.08
C PHE A 73 -3.77 13.05 -0.26
N ILE A 74 -4.15 11.78 -0.13
CA ILE A 74 -3.41 10.76 0.62
C ILE A 74 -1.99 10.60 0.07
N TYR A 75 -1.82 10.58 -1.26
CA TYR A 75 -0.50 10.54 -1.87
C TYR A 75 0.38 11.71 -1.45
N LYS A 76 -0.15 12.94 -1.49
CA LYS A 76 0.59 14.16 -1.09
C LYS A 76 0.97 14.14 0.39
N GLU A 77 0.07 13.68 1.27
CA GLU A 77 0.33 13.57 2.71
C GLU A 77 1.38 12.50 3.01
N ALA A 78 1.27 11.33 2.38
CA ALA A 78 2.27 10.27 2.52
C ALA A 78 3.65 10.71 1.99
N PHE A 79 3.69 11.41 0.85
CA PHE A 79 4.92 11.94 0.29
C PHE A 79 5.62 12.93 1.22
N ARG A 80 4.88 13.82 1.87
CA ARG A 80 5.42 14.75 2.88
C ARG A 80 6.03 14.04 4.08
N ARG A 81 5.54 12.81 4.38
CA ARG A 81 6.03 11.95 5.46
C ARG A 81 7.13 10.97 5.03
N GLY A 82 7.60 11.09 3.78
CA GLY A 82 8.71 10.31 3.24
C GLY A 82 8.32 9.00 2.56
N LEU A 83 7.03 8.77 2.27
CA LEU A 83 6.54 7.59 1.56
C LEU A 83 6.00 7.99 0.19
N ALA A 84 6.50 7.33 -0.87
CA ALA A 84 6.07 7.56 -2.24
C ALA A 84 5.68 6.26 -2.95
N TRP A 85 4.70 6.37 -3.85
CA TRP A 85 4.33 5.33 -4.81
C TRP A 85 3.91 5.97 -6.13
N ILE A 86 3.55 5.18 -7.13
CA ILE A 86 3.03 5.71 -8.40
C ILE A 86 1.54 6.01 -8.22
N PRO A 87 1.09 7.28 -8.27
CA PRO A 87 -0.32 7.64 -8.15
C PRO A 87 -1.20 6.91 -9.18
N ALA A 88 -2.34 6.39 -8.74
CA ALA A 88 -3.29 5.65 -9.56
C ALA A 88 -4.74 6.04 -9.24
N GLY A 89 -5.02 7.34 -9.16
CA GLY A 89 -6.35 7.88 -8.87
C GLY A 89 -6.86 7.46 -7.50
N HIS A 90 -8.00 6.77 -7.46
CA HIS A 90 -8.64 6.29 -6.23
C HIS A 90 -8.05 4.98 -5.70
N ILE A 91 -7.03 4.42 -6.36
CA ILE A 91 -6.37 3.20 -5.91
C ILE A 91 -4.96 3.53 -5.42
N LEU A 92 -4.70 3.27 -4.14
CA LEU A 92 -3.36 3.30 -3.59
C LEU A 92 -2.65 2.01 -4.01
N ARG A 93 -2.00 2.05 -5.18
CA ARG A 93 -1.29 0.90 -5.74
C ARG A 93 0.14 0.89 -5.24
N MET A 94 0.49 -0.09 -4.45
CA MET A 94 1.78 -0.19 -3.79
C MET A 94 2.50 -1.48 -4.19
N SER A 95 3.80 -1.36 -4.46
CA SER A 95 4.68 -2.47 -4.82
C SER A 95 6.02 -2.25 -4.11
N PRO A 96 6.09 -2.43 -2.79
CA PRO A 96 7.34 -2.30 -2.07
C PRO A 96 8.36 -3.34 -2.57
N PRO A 97 9.67 -3.05 -2.45
CA PRO A 97 10.71 -3.99 -2.84
C PRO A 97 10.63 -5.25 -1.97
N ILE A 98 10.82 -6.42 -2.60
CA ILE A 98 10.75 -7.72 -1.91
C ILE A 98 11.87 -7.96 -0.89
N VAL A 99 12.87 -7.08 -0.87
CA VAL A 99 13.95 -7.05 0.15
C VAL A 99 13.58 -6.22 1.40
N MET A 100 12.38 -5.64 1.44
CA MET A 100 11.95 -4.76 2.53
C MET A 100 11.95 -5.47 3.88
N ASP A 101 12.46 -4.79 4.91
CA ASP A 101 12.38 -5.24 6.29
C ASP A 101 10.98 -4.98 6.87
N LEU A 102 10.57 -5.81 7.85
CA LEU A 102 9.29 -5.63 8.54
C LEU A 102 9.18 -4.31 9.29
N ASP A 103 10.27 -3.79 9.85
CA ASP A 103 10.28 -2.49 10.54
C ASP A 103 10.01 -1.33 9.57
N VAL A 104 10.57 -1.41 8.35
CA VAL A 104 10.27 -0.43 7.29
C VAL A 104 8.84 -0.59 6.81
N ALA A 105 8.38 -1.83 6.62
CA ALA A 105 6.99 -2.11 6.25
C ALA A 105 6.00 -1.53 7.27
N ALA A 106 6.28 -1.68 8.58
CA ALA A 106 5.46 -1.14 9.65
C ALA A 106 5.34 0.39 9.55
N LYS A 107 6.47 1.09 9.41
CA LYS A 107 6.49 2.56 9.25
C LYS A 107 5.70 3.01 8.02
N CYS A 108 5.83 2.29 6.91
CA CYS A 108 5.08 2.61 5.68
C CYS A 108 3.56 2.46 5.90
N MET A 109 3.12 1.38 6.56
CA MET A 109 1.72 1.16 6.85
C MET A 109 1.14 2.20 7.81
N ASP A 110 1.91 2.62 8.83
CA ASP A 110 1.51 3.70 9.75
C ASP A 110 1.32 5.03 9.00
N ILE A 111 2.25 5.38 8.09
CA ILE A 111 2.13 6.60 7.27
C ILE A 111 0.87 6.57 6.40
N ILE A 112 0.54 5.41 5.80
CA ILE A 112 -0.65 5.26 4.96
C ILE A 112 -1.92 5.41 5.81
N ASP A 113 -1.99 4.73 6.96
CA ASP A 113 -3.11 4.80 7.90
C ASP A 113 -3.39 6.22 8.37
N GLU A 114 -2.35 6.93 8.80
CA GLU A 114 -2.43 8.33 9.19
C GLU A 114 -2.89 9.24 8.03
N ALA A 115 -2.34 9.03 6.81
CA ALA A 115 -2.70 9.83 5.65
C ALA A 115 -4.17 9.61 5.22
N ILE A 116 -4.69 8.38 5.35
CA ILE A 116 -6.11 8.10 5.15
C ILE A 116 -6.96 8.83 6.18
N GLY A 117 -6.57 8.78 7.47
CA GLY A 117 -7.28 9.51 8.54
C GLY A 117 -7.28 11.03 8.34
N GLU A 118 -6.18 11.62 7.82
CA GLU A 118 -6.15 13.04 7.45
C GLU A 118 -7.10 13.36 6.29
N ALA A 119 -7.16 12.49 5.27
CA ALA A 119 -8.10 12.66 4.17
C ALA A 119 -9.56 12.61 4.65
N GLU A 120 -9.89 11.71 5.55
CA GLU A 120 -11.23 11.61 6.14
C GLU A 120 -11.62 12.90 6.85
N ARG A 121 -10.72 13.45 7.67
CA ARG A 121 -10.94 14.74 8.34
C ARG A 121 -11.13 15.88 7.34
N HIS A 122 -10.29 15.91 6.30
CA HIS A 122 -10.33 16.94 5.26
C HIS A 122 -11.64 16.94 4.46
N PHE A 123 -12.15 15.76 4.13
CA PHE A 123 -13.38 15.59 3.34
C PHE A 123 -14.65 15.39 4.17
N GLY A 124 -14.57 15.50 5.51
CA GLY A 124 -15.72 15.47 6.39
C GLY A 124 -16.31 14.09 6.67
N TYR A 125 -15.50 13.03 6.55
CA TYR A 125 -15.87 11.68 7.00
C TYR A 125 -15.54 11.55 8.49
N SER A 126 -16.50 11.15 9.30
CA SER A 126 -16.28 10.82 10.72
C SER A 126 -16.07 9.32 10.88
N ARG A 127 -15.15 8.96 11.75
CA ARG A 127 -14.99 7.57 12.21
C ARG A 127 -16.15 7.16 13.11
#